data_03eac1ef6c961b668edc6f15b82a396c
#
_entry.id   03eac1ef6c961b668edc6f15b82a396c
#
_cell.length_a   1.000
_cell.length_b   1.000
_cell.length_c   1.000
_cell.angle_alpha   90.00
_cell.angle_beta   90.00
_cell.angle_gamma   90.00
#
_symmetry.space_group_name_H-M   'P 1'
#
loop_
_entity.id
_entity.type
_entity.pdbx_description
1 polymer ?
#
loop_
_entity_poly.entity_id
_entity_poly.type
_entity_poly.pdbx_seq_one_letter_code
_entity_poly.pdbx_strand_id
1 'polypeptide(L)'
;IRDSHKKYDIKILNFSVGYLPDSKLTEKQKILDVIDELWDLGIVVVAAAGNYGPGPFSVTVPGISRKIITVGSYDDFRSGRGPTGCCIVKPEVLAPGSEILSLSNRNNGFVRKSGTSMATPIVAGAIALLLERYPKMKPEEVKLRLYNTCKRIPSQKDRNWGIVDVDKLLGIISVSYTHLTLPTICS
;
A
#
# COMPACT_ATOMS: atom_id res chain seq x y z
N ILE A 1 16.27 -1.67 10.30
CA ILE A 1 15.13 -0.77 10.56
C ILE A 1 14.67 -0.95 11.99
N ARG A 2 14.32 -2.17 12.43
CA ARG A 2 13.82 -2.46 13.77
C ARG A 2 14.67 -1.82 14.90
N ASP A 3 15.98 -1.99 14.84
CA ASP A 3 16.90 -1.49 15.88
C ASP A 3 17.21 0.01 15.73
N SER A 4 16.93 0.58 14.58
CA SER A 4 17.34 1.94 14.24
C SER A 4 16.16 2.93 14.12
N HIS A 5 14.90 2.44 14.13
CA HIS A 5 13.74 3.29 13.85
C HIS A 5 13.60 4.46 14.83
N LYS A 6 13.85 4.22 16.13
CA LYS A 6 13.82 5.28 17.16
C LYS A 6 14.95 6.28 16.98
N LYS A 7 16.16 5.80 16.67
CA LYS A 7 17.34 6.66 16.47
C LYS A 7 17.18 7.61 15.30
N TYR A 8 16.56 7.16 14.21
CA TYR A 8 16.39 7.95 12.98
C TYR A 8 14.94 8.43 12.77
N ASP A 9 14.07 8.24 13.75
CA ASP A 9 12.65 8.60 13.70
C ASP A 9 11.94 8.09 12.43
N ILE A 10 12.18 6.83 12.07
CA ILE A 10 11.59 6.22 10.86
C ILE A 10 10.10 6.01 11.10
N LYS A 11 9.26 6.70 10.34
CA LYS A 11 7.80 6.63 10.40
C LYS A 11 7.17 5.79 9.31
N ILE A 12 7.83 5.70 8.15
CA ILE A 12 7.28 5.04 6.97
C ILE A 12 8.34 4.12 6.37
N LEU A 13 7.92 2.93 5.97
CA LEU A 13 8.70 2.01 5.16
C LEU A 13 8.00 1.82 3.80
N ASN A 14 8.64 2.30 2.72
CA ASN A 14 8.25 1.97 1.36
C ASN A 14 8.90 0.67 0.91
N PHE A 15 8.10 -0.36 0.66
CA PHE A 15 8.55 -1.70 0.27
C PHE A 15 8.10 -2.03 -1.16
N SER A 16 8.84 -1.51 -2.15
CA SER A 16 8.54 -1.68 -3.58
C SER A 16 9.12 -2.96 -4.19
N VAL A 17 9.23 -4.02 -3.38
CA VAL A 17 9.73 -5.34 -3.78
C VAL A 17 8.72 -6.39 -3.38
N GLY A 18 8.63 -7.48 -4.15
CA GLY A 18 7.76 -8.59 -3.79
C GLY A 18 8.05 -9.82 -4.63
N TYR A 19 7.66 -10.97 -4.11
CA TYR A 19 7.71 -12.24 -4.82
C TYR A 19 6.39 -13.00 -4.66
N LEU A 20 6.06 -13.85 -5.63
CA LEU A 20 4.89 -14.73 -5.50
C LEU A 20 5.12 -15.70 -4.35
N PRO A 21 4.10 -15.95 -3.53
CA PRO A 21 4.19 -16.93 -2.46
C PRO A 21 4.41 -18.32 -3.09
N ASP A 22 5.67 -18.74 -3.14
CA ASP A 22 6.04 -20.10 -3.52
C ASP A 22 5.88 -21.05 -2.32
N SER A 23 5.98 -22.36 -2.56
CA SER A 23 5.69 -23.45 -1.62
C SER A 23 6.49 -23.46 -0.31
N LYS A 24 7.50 -22.63 -0.15
CA LYS A 24 8.28 -22.48 1.09
C LYS A 24 7.56 -21.62 2.13
N LEU A 25 6.57 -22.22 2.78
CA LEU A 25 5.77 -21.60 3.84
C LEU A 25 6.59 -20.88 4.93
N THR A 26 7.75 -21.43 5.29
CA THR A 26 8.60 -20.92 6.37
C THR A 26 9.25 -19.56 6.06
N GLU A 27 9.73 -19.34 4.84
CA GLU A 27 10.35 -18.06 4.44
C GLU A 27 9.29 -16.96 4.30
N LYS A 28 8.15 -17.31 3.71
CA LYS A 28 6.99 -16.41 3.62
C LYS A 28 6.57 -15.91 5.00
N GLN A 29 6.39 -16.83 5.96
CA GLN A 29 5.94 -16.47 7.31
C GLN A 29 6.95 -15.55 8.01
N LYS A 30 8.25 -15.85 7.94
CA LYS A 30 9.29 -15.01 8.52
C LYS A 30 9.24 -13.55 8.03
N ILE A 31 9.01 -13.34 6.72
CA ILE A 31 8.89 -11.99 6.16
C ILE A 31 7.62 -11.30 6.68
N LEU A 32 6.50 -12.01 6.71
CA LEU A 32 5.25 -11.46 7.22
C LEU A 32 5.38 -11.09 8.71
N ASP A 33 5.99 -11.93 9.52
CA ASP A 33 6.20 -11.68 10.96
C ASP A 33 7.05 -10.41 11.17
N VAL A 34 8.15 -10.25 10.43
CA VAL A 34 9.00 -9.05 10.52
C VAL A 34 8.25 -7.78 10.08
N ILE A 35 7.50 -7.86 9.01
CA ILE A 35 6.72 -6.72 8.50
C ILE A 35 5.59 -6.33 9.47
N ASP A 36 4.94 -7.32 10.04
CA ASP A 36 3.88 -7.11 11.02
C ASP A 36 4.43 -6.56 12.35
N GLU A 37 5.64 -7.00 12.75
CA GLU A 37 6.37 -6.42 13.88
C GLU A 37 6.71 -4.93 13.64
N LEU A 38 7.19 -4.57 12.45
CA LEU A 38 7.47 -3.17 12.12
C LEU A 38 6.22 -2.28 12.20
N TRP A 39 5.09 -2.82 11.76
CA TRP A 39 3.80 -2.14 11.91
C TRP A 39 3.43 -1.91 13.38
N ASP A 40 3.59 -2.95 14.22
CA ASP A 40 3.31 -2.87 15.66
C ASP A 40 4.26 -1.90 16.40
N LEU A 41 5.47 -1.68 15.87
CA LEU A 41 6.39 -0.65 16.34
C LEU A 41 5.99 0.78 15.96
N GLY A 42 4.89 0.96 15.24
CA GLY A 42 4.37 2.25 14.81
C GLY A 42 4.89 2.75 13.46
N ILE A 43 5.53 1.89 12.66
CA ILE A 43 6.00 2.22 11.32
C ILE A 43 4.90 1.91 10.31
N VAL A 44 4.48 2.90 9.55
CA VAL A 44 3.53 2.68 8.43
C VAL A 44 4.26 1.95 7.30
N VAL A 45 3.91 0.69 7.09
CA VAL A 45 4.49 -0.11 6.01
C VAL A 45 3.59 -0.05 4.77
N VAL A 46 4.17 0.40 3.66
CA VAL A 46 3.51 0.52 2.36
C VAL A 46 4.20 -0.40 1.37
N ALA A 47 3.51 -1.42 0.87
CA ALA A 47 4.08 -2.44 0.00
C ALA A 47 3.43 -2.48 -1.38
N ALA A 48 4.20 -2.85 -2.39
CA ALA A 48 3.70 -3.07 -3.75
C ALA A 48 2.85 -4.35 -3.83
N ALA A 49 1.77 -4.31 -4.61
CA ALA A 49 0.94 -5.49 -4.87
C ALA A 49 1.63 -6.54 -5.76
N GLY A 50 2.67 -6.13 -6.50
CA GLY A 50 3.34 -6.96 -7.50
C GLY A 50 2.74 -6.80 -8.91
N ASN A 51 3.43 -7.37 -9.89
CA ASN A 51 3.11 -7.20 -11.30
C ASN A 51 2.77 -8.54 -11.99
N TYR A 52 2.11 -9.43 -11.27
CA TYR A 52 1.72 -10.78 -11.74
C TYR A 52 0.21 -10.89 -12.05
N GLY A 53 -0.50 -9.74 -12.05
CA GLY A 53 -1.90 -9.66 -12.47
C GLY A 53 -2.09 -9.90 -13.97
N PRO A 54 -3.33 -9.81 -14.46
CA PRO A 54 -4.56 -9.37 -13.78
C PRO A 54 -5.34 -10.49 -13.06
N GLY A 55 -4.84 -11.72 -13.04
CA GLY A 55 -5.51 -12.86 -12.42
C GLY A 55 -5.68 -12.71 -10.89
N PRO A 56 -6.61 -13.46 -10.29
CA PRO A 56 -6.75 -13.53 -8.84
C PRO A 56 -5.51 -14.16 -8.19
N PHE A 57 -5.34 -13.95 -6.88
CA PHE A 57 -4.22 -14.50 -6.08
C PHE A 57 -2.82 -14.06 -6.56
N SER A 58 -2.72 -12.94 -7.29
CA SER A 58 -1.46 -12.45 -7.86
C SER A 58 -0.78 -11.37 -7.01
N VAL A 59 -1.28 -11.10 -5.81
CA VAL A 59 -0.63 -10.20 -4.86
C VAL A 59 0.60 -10.88 -4.26
N THR A 60 1.73 -10.18 -4.27
CA THR A 60 3.03 -10.66 -3.80
C THR A 60 3.22 -10.50 -2.29
N VAL A 61 4.15 -11.28 -1.73
CA VAL A 61 4.67 -11.09 -0.37
C VAL A 61 5.62 -9.87 -0.38
N PRO A 62 5.54 -8.91 0.57
CA PRO A 62 4.71 -8.94 1.77
C PRO A 62 3.31 -8.33 1.62
N GLY A 63 2.90 -7.89 0.42
CA GLY A 63 1.62 -7.23 0.17
C GLY A 63 0.38 -8.01 0.59
N ILE A 64 0.49 -9.32 0.79
CA ILE A 64 -0.60 -10.16 1.32
C ILE A 64 -0.82 -10.01 2.84
N SER A 65 0.07 -9.33 3.59
CA SER A 65 -0.13 -9.12 5.03
C SER A 65 -1.41 -8.33 5.31
N ARG A 66 -2.11 -8.73 6.37
CA ARG A 66 -3.35 -8.07 6.82
C ARG A 66 -3.13 -6.66 7.36
N LYS A 67 -2.00 -6.45 8.01
CA LYS A 67 -1.71 -5.21 8.74
C LYS A 67 -1.38 -4.07 7.81
N ILE A 68 -0.44 -4.28 6.90
CA ILE A 68 0.18 -3.24 6.09
C ILE A 68 -0.73 -2.69 4.98
N ILE A 69 -0.32 -1.57 4.39
CA ILE A 69 -1.00 -0.95 3.25
C ILE A 69 -0.38 -1.51 1.96
N THR A 70 -1.19 -2.15 1.12
CA THR A 70 -0.75 -2.69 -0.17
C THR A 70 -1.27 -1.82 -1.30
N VAL A 71 -0.37 -1.43 -2.19
CA VAL A 71 -0.64 -0.50 -3.28
C VAL A 71 -0.63 -1.21 -4.62
N GLY A 72 -1.72 -1.08 -5.35
CA GLY A 72 -1.85 -1.46 -6.75
C GLY A 72 -1.70 -0.28 -7.70
N SER A 73 -1.54 -0.57 -8.99
CA SER A 73 -1.61 0.41 -10.06
C SER A 73 -3.00 0.36 -10.70
N TYR A 74 -3.66 1.52 -10.87
CA TYR A 74 -4.96 1.56 -11.53
C TYR A 74 -4.83 1.57 -13.07
N ASP A 75 -3.68 1.97 -13.57
CA ASP A 75 -3.36 2.16 -14.99
C ASP A 75 -2.38 1.12 -15.56
N ASP A 76 -1.99 0.10 -14.77
CA ASP A 76 -1.21 -1.05 -15.23
C ASP A 76 -2.02 -2.35 -15.03
N PHE A 77 -2.36 -3.02 -16.15
CA PHE A 77 -3.15 -4.26 -16.12
C PHE A 77 -2.43 -5.42 -15.39
N ARG A 78 -1.09 -5.37 -15.29
CA ARG A 78 -0.28 -6.36 -14.58
C ARG A 78 -0.33 -6.21 -13.06
N SER A 79 -0.95 -5.14 -12.55
CA SER A 79 -1.09 -4.93 -11.10
C SER A 79 -1.67 -6.16 -10.41
N GLY A 80 -1.00 -6.64 -9.36
CA GLY A 80 -1.45 -7.79 -8.57
C GLY A 80 -2.83 -7.56 -7.98
N ARG A 81 -3.66 -8.63 -7.94
CA ARG A 81 -5.06 -8.58 -7.50
C ARG A 81 -5.38 -9.72 -6.55
N GLY A 82 -6.20 -9.42 -5.56
CA GLY A 82 -6.80 -10.40 -4.67
C GLY A 82 -7.94 -11.21 -5.32
N PRO A 83 -8.64 -12.03 -4.54
CA PRO A 83 -8.47 -12.17 -3.10
C PRO A 83 -7.11 -12.77 -2.72
N THR A 84 -6.67 -12.58 -1.49
CA THR A 84 -5.55 -13.32 -0.92
C THR A 84 -6.04 -14.66 -0.35
N GLY A 85 -5.13 -15.58 -0.04
CA GLY A 85 -5.51 -16.86 0.57
C GLY A 85 -6.25 -16.73 1.91
N CYS A 86 -6.30 -15.52 2.50
CA CYS A 86 -7.05 -15.20 3.72
C CYS A 86 -8.33 -14.41 3.41
N CYS A 87 -8.83 -14.42 2.19
CA CYS A 87 -10.05 -13.71 1.75
C CYS A 87 -10.04 -12.20 2.05
N ILE A 88 -8.88 -11.56 2.06
CA ILE A 88 -8.76 -10.12 2.33
C ILE A 88 -8.70 -9.36 1.01
N VAL A 89 -9.36 -8.20 0.99
CA VAL A 89 -9.27 -7.27 -0.13
C VAL A 89 -7.84 -6.73 -0.24
N LYS A 90 -7.17 -7.04 -1.34
CA LYS A 90 -5.84 -6.58 -1.72
C LYS A 90 -5.77 -6.33 -3.23
N PRO A 91 -5.05 -5.30 -3.69
CA PRO A 91 -4.47 -4.21 -2.90
C PRO A 91 -5.54 -3.37 -2.22
N GLU A 92 -5.21 -2.69 -1.12
CA GLU A 92 -6.14 -1.77 -0.48
C GLU A 92 -6.35 -0.51 -1.31
N VAL A 93 -5.26 0.13 -1.72
CA VAL A 93 -5.29 1.44 -2.38
C VAL A 93 -4.62 1.36 -3.75
N LEU A 94 -5.09 2.19 -4.66
CA LEU A 94 -4.53 2.31 -6.01
C LEU A 94 -3.88 3.69 -6.19
N ALA A 95 -2.80 3.72 -6.99
CA ALA A 95 -2.14 4.96 -7.40
C ALA A 95 -1.67 4.82 -8.87
N PRO A 96 -1.26 5.92 -9.52
CA PRO A 96 -0.64 5.85 -10.84
C PRO A 96 0.62 4.99 -10.80
N GLY A 97 0.82 4.12 -11.79
CA GLY A 97 2.00 3.28 -11.86
C GLY A 97 2.51 3.04 -13.27
N SER A 98 1.86 3.61 -14.30
CA SER A 98 2.30 3.50 -15.68
C SER A 98 3.04 4.74 -16.14
N GLU A 99 4.17 4.53 -16.85
CA GLU A 99 4.98 5.58 -17.46
C GLU A 99 5.40 6.70 -16.48
N ILE A 100 5.64 6.35 -15.22
CA ILE A 100 6.06 7.30 -14.19
C ILE A 100 7.46 7.79 -14.48
N LEU A 101 7.59 9.09 -14.72
CA LEU A 101 8.86 9.78 -14.94
C LEU A 101 9.55 10.03 -13.60
N SER A 102 10.77 9.54 -13.45
CA SER A 102 11.57 9.71 -12.23
C SER A 102 13.04 9.85 -12.55
N LEU A 103 13.85 10.18 -11.55
CA LEU A 103 15.29 10.29 -11.68
C LEU A 103 15.92 8.94 -12.05
N SER A 104 16.91 8.98 -12.94
CA SER A 104 17.73 7.84 -13.31
C SER A 104 18.96 7.74 -12.41
N ASN A 105 19.30 6.52 -11.99
CA ASN A 105 20.55 6.25 -11.27
C ASN A 105 21.74 5.92 -12.21
N ARG A 106 21.51 5.90 -13.53
CA ARG A 106 22.55 5.53 -14.52
C ARG A 106 23.13 6.71 -15.28
N ASN A 107 22.35 7.76 -15.44
CA ASN A 107 22.72 8.98 -16.13
C ASN A 107 22.00 10.13 -15.41
N ASN A 108 22.61 11.27 -15.25
CA ASN A 108 22.04 12.45 -14.56
C ASN A 108 20.77 12.98 -15.28
N GLY A 109 19.81 12.12 -15.53
CA GLY A 109 18.60 12.42 -16.28
C GLY A 109 17.38 11.70 -15.69
N PHE A 110 16.40 11.51 -16.53
CA PHE A 110 15.11 10.91 -16.15
C PHE A 110 14.90 9.59 -16.88
N VAL A 111 14.08 8.73 -16.28
CA VAL A 111 13.65 7.44 -16.84
C VAL A 111 12.15 7.24 -16.57
N ARG A 112 11.45 6.67 -17.54
CA ARG A 112 10.06 6.22 -17.34
C ARG A 112 10.05 4.75 -16.95
N LYS A 113 9.26 4.43 -15.93
CA LYS A 113 9.06 3.04 -15.48
C LYS A 113 7.58 2.80 -15.17
N SER A 114 7.16 1.54 -15.34
CA SER A 114 5.79 1.11 -15.04
C SER A 114 5.81 -0.05 -14.05
N GLY A 115 4.79 -0.10 -13.18
CA GLY A 115 4.57 -1.17 -12.21
C GLY A 115 4.09 -0.65 -10.86
N THR A 116 3.62 -1.56 -10.03
CA THR A 116 3.18 -1.25 -8.66
C THR A 116 4.31 -0.71 -7.79
N SER A 117 5.56 -1.02 -8.13
CA SER A 117 6.75 -0.43 -7.49
C SER A 117 6.85 1.09 -7.67
N MET A 118 6.21 1.66 -8.72
CA MET A 118 6.12 3.10 -8.97
C MET A 118 4.91 3.72 -8.27
N ALA A 119 3.81 2.98 -8.16
CA ALA A 119 2.62 3.42 -7.45
C ALA A 119 2.84 3.50 -5.93
N THR A 120 3.61 2.57 -5.36
CA THR A 120 3.85 2.47 -3.92
C THR A 120 4.47 3.73 -3.29
N PRO A 121 5.54 4.33 -3.84
CA PRO A 121 6.13 5.54 -3.29
C PRO A 121 5.23 6.77 -3.41
N ILE A 122 4.27 6.81 -4.33
CA ILE A 122 3.28 7.89 -4.40
C ILE A 122 2.38 7.86 -3.16
N VAL A 123 1.91 6.68 -2.77
CA VAL A 123 1.12 6.51 -1.55
C VAL A 123 1.97 6.77 -0.31
N ALA A 124 3.22 6.28 -0.27
CA ALA A 124 4.13 6.55 0.84
C ALA A 124 4.40 8.05 1.01
N GLY A 125 4.59 8.79 -0.10
CA GLY A 125 4.73 10.25 -0.09
C GLY A 125 3.48 10.97 0.41
N ALA A 126 2.29 10.55 -0.02
CA ALA A 126 1.03 11.09 0.48
C ALA A 126 0.86 10.86 2.01
N ILE A 127 1.28 9.69 2.50
CA ILE A 127 1.28 9.39 3.94
C ILE A 127 2.34 10.24 4.68
N ALA A 128 3.49 10.53 4.07
CA ALA A 128 4.49 11.41 4.67
C ALA A 128 3.93 12.82 4.91
N LEU A 129 3.24 13.39 3.92
CA LEU A 129 2.54 14.67 4.07
C LEU A 129 1.44 14.60 5.15
N LEU A 130 0.73 13.48 5.24
CA LEU A 130 -0.26 13.28 6.29
C LEU A 130 0.38 13.26 7.69
N LEU A 131 1.50 12.54 7.86
CA LEU A 131 2.20 12.44 9.14
C LEU A 131 2.94 13.74 9.51
N GLU A 132 3.36 14.56 8.54
CA GLU A 132 3.84 15.91 8.79
C GLU A 132 2.75 16.75 9.47
N ARG A 133 1.51 16.67 8.98
CA ARG A 133 0.37 17.39 9.55
C ARG A 133 -0.14 16.79 10.86
N TYR A 134 -0.07 15.46 11.00
CA TYR A 134 -0.56 14.70 12.16
C TYR A 134 0.52 13.73 12.69
N PRO A 135 1.60 14.25 13.33
CA PRO A 135 2.80 13.47 13.66
C PRO A 135 2.57 12.29 14.63
N LYS A 136 1.47 12.33 15.39
CA LYS A 136 1.12 11.30 16.40
C LYS A 136 0.16 10.23 15.85
N MET A 137 -0.25 10.33 14.58
CA MET A 137 -1.18 9.38 13.98
C MET A 137 -0.55 7.98 13.90
N LYS A 138 -1.27 6.99 14.39
CA LYS A 138 -0.83 5.59 14.37
C LYS A 138 -1.04 4.95 13.00
N PRO A 139 -0.33 3.85 12.66
CA PRO A 139 -0.50 3.17 11.39
C PRO A 139 -1.94 2.77 11.07
N GLU A 140 -2.71 2.31 12.06
CA GLU A 140 -4.12 1.93 11.91
C GLU A 140 -4.99 3.14 11.56
N GLU A 141 -4.71 4.30 12.15
CA GLU A 141 -5.42 5.55 11.88
C GLU A 141 -5.11 6.06 10.47
N VAL A 142 -3.85 5.96 10.03
CA VAL A 142 -3.45 6.23 8.64
C VAL A 142 -4.21 5.33 7.67
N LYS A 143 -4.26 4.04 7.96
CA LYS A 143 -4.94 3.04 7.15
C LYS A 143 -6.45 3.32 7.06
N LEU A 144 -7.09 3.63 8.18
CA LEU A 144 -8.50 4.01 8.24
C LEU A 144 -8.78 5.31 7.49
N ARG A 145 -7.89 6.30 7.60
CA ARG A 145 -8.04 7.56 6.89
C ARG A 145 -7.93 7.37 5.37
N LEU A 146 -6.98 6.56 4.89
CA LEU A 146 -6.90 6.18 3.48
C LEU A 146 -8.21 5.55 3.00
N TYR A 147 -8.73 4.57 3.75
CA TYR A 147 -10.00 3.91 3.43
C TYR A 147 -11.16 4.90 3.24
N ASN A 148 -11.26 5.90 4.14
CA ASN A 148 -12.34 6.89 4.13
C ASN A 148 -12.18 7.96 3.05
N THR A 149 -10.96 8.18 2.56
CA THR A 149 -10.65 9.31 1.65
C THR A 149 -10.38 8.88 0.21
N CYS A 150 -10.13 7.60 -0.06
CA CYS A 150 -9.92 7.11 -1.41
C CYS A 150 -11.11 7.41 -2.34
N LYS A 151 -10.80 7.78 -3.58
CA LYS A 151 -11.79 7.94 -4.65
C LYS A 151 -12.24 6.58 -5.11
N ARG A 152 -13.46 6.18 -4.75
CA ARG A 152 -14.05 4.88 -5.12
C ARG A 152 -14.15 4.72 -6.64
N ILE A 153 -13.87 3.51 -7.12
CA ILE A 153 -14.09 3.11 -8.51
C ILE A 153 -15.32 2.20 -8.52
N PRO A 154 -16.48 2.64 -9.06
CA PRO A 154 -17.74 1.87 -8.96
C PRO A 154 -17.65 0.43 -9.47
N SER A 155 -16.92 0.20 -10.56
CA SER A 155 -16.71 -1.12 -11.16
C SER A 155 -15.75 -2.02 -10.36
N GLN A 156 -15.10 -1.52 -9.32
CA GLN A 156 -14.09 -2.22 -8.52
C GLN A 156 -14.32 -2.13 -7.00
N LYS A 157 -15.53 -1.73 -6.57
CA LYS A 157 -15.85 -1.45 -5.16
C LYS A 157 -15.51 -2.60 -4.19
N ASP A 158 -15.58 -3.85 -4.67
CA ASP A 158 -15.33 -5.04 -3.86
C ASP A 158 -13.90 -5.58 -4.01
N ARG A 159 -13.03 -4.87 -4.75
CA ARG A 159 -11.66 -5.32 -5.07
C ARG A 159 -10.57 -4.47 -4.44
N ASN A 160 -10.88 -3.23 -4.08
CA ASN A 160 -9.97 -2.27 -3.44
C ASN A 160 -10.77 -1.10 -2.84
N TRP A 161 -10.07 -0.22 -2.10
CA TRP A 161 -10.71 0.98 -1.53
C TRP A 161 -10.88 2.11 -2.53
N GLY A 162 -10.11 2.10 -3.60
CA GLY A 162 -10.11 3.12 -4.64
C GLY A 162 -8.74 3.76 -4.85
N ILE A 163 -8.72 4.83 -5.63
CA ILE A 163 -7.51 5.60 -5.94
C ILE A 163 -7.23 6.56 -4.78
N VAL A 164 -5.96 6.70 -4.38
CA VAL A 164 -5.54 7.68 -3.38
C VAL A 164 -5.96 9.09 -3.81
N ASP A 165 -6.63 9.81 -2.91
CA ASP A 165 -7.03 11.20 -3.09
C ASP A 165 -6.27 12.02 -2.03
N VAL A 166 -5.19 12.66 -2.45
CA VAL A 166 -4.27 13.34 -1.55
C VAL A 166 -4.93 14.54 -0.87
N ASP A 167 -5.76 15.29 -1.59
CA ASP A 167 -6.44 16.47 -1.05
C ASP A 167 -7.40 16.08 0.08
N LYS A 168 -8.20 15.04 -0.12
CA LYS A 168 -9.05 14.50 0.94
C LYS A 168 -8.27 13.87 2.08
N LEU A 169 -7.19 13.14 1.76
CA LEU A 169 -6.31 12.53 2.76
C LEU A 169 -5.76 13.58 3.73
N LEU A 170 -5.32 14.72 3.20
CA LEU A 170 -4.80 15.84 3.99
C LEU A 170 -5.89 16.69 4.65
N GLY A 171 -7.17 16.48 4.31
CA GLY A 171 -8.28 17.29 4.81
C GLY A 171 -8.33 18.71 4.23
N ILE A 172 -7.82 18.88 3.01
CA ILE A 172 -7.93 20.14 2.25
C ILE A 172 -9.37 20.32 1.76
N ILE A 173 -10.06 19.19 1.48
CA ILE A 173 -11.49 19.14 1.15
C ILE A 173 -12.22 18.44 2.30
N SER A 174 -13.34 19.01 2.78
CA SER A 174 -14.12 18.41 3.87
C SER A 174 -14.63 17.01 3.49
N VAL A 175 -14.37 16.03 4.34
CA VAL A 175 -14.87 14.66 4.18
C VAL A 175 -16.09 14.48 5.09
N SER A 176 -17.22 14.12 4.50
CA SER A 176 -18.38 13.67 5.28
C SER A 176 -18.08 12.27 5.84
N TYR A 177 -17.89 12.15 7.14
CA TYR A 177 -17.72 10.86 7.80
C TYR A 177 -19.07 10.15 7.90
N THR A 178 -19.29 9.14 7.08
CA THR A 178 -20.30 8.13 7.36
C THR A 178 -19.63 7.00 8.15
N HIS A 179 -20.20 6.61 9.28
CA HIS A 179 -19.75 5.48 10.09
C HIS A 179 -19.75 4.21 9.22
N LEU A 180 -18.59 3.68 8.93
CA LEU A 180 -18.45 2.45 8.17
C LEU A 180 -17.61 1.46 8.99
N THR A 181 -18.21 0.35 9.31
CA THR A 181 -17.49 -0.87 9.70
C THR A 181 -16.68 -1.36 8.51
N LEU A 182 -15.44 -1.79 8.74
CA LEU A 182 -14.62 -2.42 7.69
C LEU A 182 -15.38 -3.65 7.16
N PRO A 183 -15.58 -3.79 5.84
CA PRO A 183 -16.23 -4.95 5.30
C PRO A 183 -15.36 -6.19 5.53
N THR A 184 -15.83 -7.06 6.41
CA THR A 184 -15.32 -8.42 6.55
C THR A 184 -16.06 -9.25 5.51
N ILE A 185 -15.45 -9.53 4.39
CA ILE A 185 -16.02 -10.42 3.39
C ILE A 185 -15.39 -11.79 3.59
N CYS A 186 -15.98 -12.57 4.49
CA CYS A 186 -15.89 -14.02 4.50
C CYS A 186 -17.18 -14.55 5.16
N SER A 187 -18.09 -14.97 4.35
CA SER A 187 -19.14 -15.94 4.70
C SER A 187 -18.98 -17.16 3.82
#